data_97ba2ae4eda525f2c0cb30067c59ab41
#
_entry.id   97ba2ae4eda525f2c0cb30067c59ab41
#
_cell.length_a   1.000
_cell.length_b   1.000
_cell.length_c   1.000
_cell.angle_alpha   90.00
_cell.angle_beta   90.00
_cell.angle_gamma   90.00
#
_symmetry.space_group_name_H-M   'P 1'
#
loop_
_entity.id
_entity.type
_entity.pdbx_description
1 polymer ?
#
loop_
_entity_poly.entity_id
_entity_poly.type
_entity_poly.pdbx_seq_one_letter_code
_entity_poly.pdbx_strand_id
1 'polypeptide(L)'
;MEIDSYQQCPCQSGKKIKFCCGKDLVSDLNVVLSKEKAGQSIAALEHLERTIARVGPRECLLTIQTHVLISHGELEKAKQANQTLLSNHPNHITGMQHSALIALAEGSTEEAIAKLQDTMDSITGNELPITLANAFRSLGIGLLNSGQLIAGRAHLEFASELKSGQDEDLQRMIYETFGFKGLPTVMKRSFDIADPPSEDVEWHKKYVNVGRALARGQFRKALKFLEKIDANFPDQAIVVEAIAIVSSYLGMTDSLPERFRRVSKLPGRENWDAIESEMIAQAVDPNPAVPEQTVLRLSFTLTDQPKATELATSDDQLVSLPPDQQDPFGEGPAPKQSYALLNKAAIRSPEELTIENVPNVLSEVKLYGKQTDREARLELIVSDDHCRSESVTKLQSIFGDLLKGEPAKTEPGKISIIDRVFRVDWHLPQGTERPQFDLLMEQHFPAMLNEYKQLPFSYLGGKTISEAAQMEEYRCGVQQALYATTVFFQLSRFADRFAA
;
A
#
# COMPACT_ATOMS: atom_id res chain seq x y z
N MET A 1 -5.14 32.35 -15.57
CA MET A 1 -4.40 32.75 -16.79
C MET A 1 -5.37 32.53 -17.91
N GLU A 2 -5.63 33.55 -18.70
CA GLU A 2 -6.53 33.43 -19.88
C GLU A 2 -5.76 32.76 -21.02
N ILE A 3 -6.47 31.91 -21.76
CA ILE A 3 -5.93 31.34 -23.00
C ILE A 3 -5.94 32.43 -24.08
N ASP A 4 -4.86 32.55 -24.82
CA ASP A 4 -4.77 33.31 -26.02
C ASP A 4 -4.57 32.45 -27.28
N SER A 5 -4.76 33.02 -28.45
CA SER A 5 -4.67 32.32 -29.73
C SER A 5 -3.26 31.82 -30.07
N TYR A 6 -2.21 32.27 -29.36
CA TYR A 6 -0.81 31.88 -29.56
C TYR A 6 -0.36 30.75 -28.64
N GLN A 7 -1.15 30.41 -27.63
CA GLN A 7 -0.89 29.24 -26.78
C GLN A 7 -1.12 27.93 -27.52
N GLN A 8 -0.59 26.83 -26.97
CA GLN A 8 -0.80 25.50 -27.53
C GLN A 8 -2.27 25.10 -27.45
N CYS A 9 -2.75 24.42 -28.49
CA CYS A 9 -4.12 23.96 -28.54
C CYS A 9 -4.39 22.86 -27.48
N PRO A 10 -5.52 22.92 -26.78
CA PRO A 10 -5.88 21.88 -25.80
C PRO A 10 -5.96 20.45 -26.36
N CYS A 11 -6.06 20.26 -27.67
CA CYS A 11 -5.95 18.93 -28.30
C CYS A 11 -4.54 18.35 -28.24
N GLN A 12 -3.56 19.15 -27.78
CA GLN A 12 -2.16 18.75 -27.61
C GLN A 12 -1.44 18.28 -28.91
N SER A 13 -1.90 18.74 -30.04
CA SER A 13 -1.23 18.50 -31.35
C SER A 13 0.11 19.22 -31.51
N GLY A 14 0.56 19.97 -30.50
CA GLY A 14 1.75 20.83 -30.57
C GLY A 14 1.54 22.13 -31.36
N LYS A 15 0.39 22.31 -32.02
CA LYS A 15 0.06 23.53 -32.78
C LYS A 15 -0.55 24.60 -31.87
N LYS A 16 -0.32 25.87 -32.21
CA LYS A 16 -1.01 27.00 -31.56
C LYS A 16 -2.50 26.98 -31.88
N ILE A 17 -3.33 27.46 -30.96
CA ILE A 17 -4.81 27.47 -31.09
C ILE A 17 -5.26 28.07 -32.44
N LYS A 18 -4.68 29.19 -32.82
CA LYS A 18 -5.03 29.89 -34.09
C LYS A 18 -4.78 29.06 -35.36
N PHE A 19 -4.00 28.01 -35.28
CA PHE A 19 -3.67 27.12 -36.40
C PHE A 19 -4.16 25.69 -36.20
N CYS A 20 -5.08 25.48 -35.23
CA CYS A 20 -5.54 24.15 -34.84
C CYS A 20 -7.09 24.13 -34.69
N CYS A 21 -7.61 23.03 -34.20
CA CYS A 21 -9.04 22.79 -33.95
C CYS A 21 -9.70 23.80 -32.98
N GLY A 22 -8.90 24.49 -32.16
CA GLY A 22 -9.37 25.58 -31.27
C GLY A 22 -9.47 26.99 -31.92
N LYS A 23 -9.14 27.13 -33.22
CA LYS A 23 -9.32 28.38 -33.93
C LYS A 23 -10.75 28.82 -33.80
N ASP A 24 -11.02 30.07 -33.51
CA ASP A 24 -12.33 30.66 -33.28
C ASP A 24 -13.04 30.26 -31.96
N LEU A 25 -12.38 29.49 -31.08
CA LEU A 25 -12.94 29.01 -29.81
C LEU A 25 -12.29 29.61 -28.55
N VAL A 26 -11.36 30.55 -28.70
CA VAL A 26 -10.60 31.12 -27.58
C VAL A 26 -11.53 31.65 -26.47
N SER A 27 -12.63 32.35 -26.86
CA SER A 27 -13.61 32.87 -25.91
C SER A 27 -14.33 31.75 -25.16
N ASP A 28 -14.80 30.72 -25.88
CA ASP A 28 -15.46 29.55 -25.26
C ASP A 28 -14.53 28.80 -24.33
N LEU A 29 -13.27 28.57 -24.74
CA LEU A 29 -12.27 27.90 -23.94
C LEU A 29 -11.96 28.69 -22.66
N ASN A 30 -11.89 30.00 -22.71
CA ASN A 30 -11.69 30.86 -21.54
C ASN A 30 -12.88 30.78 -20.57
N VAL A 31 -14.11 30.75 -21.09
CA VAL A 31 -15.32 30.55 -20.24
C VAL A 31 -15.25 29.21 -19.51
N VAL A 32 -14.89 28.12 -20.21
CA VAL A 32 -14.79 26.79 -19.60
C VAL A 32 -13.73 26.78 -18.51
N LEU A 33 -12.53 27.29 -18.80
CA LEU A 33 -11.43 27.28 -17.81
C LEU A 33 -11.73 28.19 -16.61
N SER A 34 -12.40 29.32 -16.83
CA SER A 34 -12.80 30.22 -15.74
C SER A 34 -13.78 29.52 -14.80
N LYS A 35 -14.75 28.78 -15.35
CA LYS A 35 -15.73 28.01 -14.59
C LYS A 35 -15.08 26.88 -13.82
N GLU A 36 -14.18 26.12 -14.46
CA GLU A 36 -13.40 25.05 -13.80
C GLU A 36 -12.58 25.58 -12.62
N LYS A 37 -11.86 26.69 -12.80
CA LYS A 37 -11.11 27.34 -11.71
C LYS A 37 -11.99 27.80 -10.56
N ALA A 38 -13.25 28.17 -10.86
CA ALA A 38 -14.25 28.57 -9.87
C ALA A 38 -14.97 27.36 -9.22
N GLY A 39 -14.61 26.11 -9.56
CA GLY A 39 -15.28 24.92 -9.07
C GLY A 39 -16.68 24.70 -9.65
N GLN A 40 -17.01 25.37 -10.76
CA GLN A 40 -18.33 25.36 -11.41
C GLN A 40 -18.34 24.39 -12.60
N SER A 41 -17.96 23.14 -12.37
CA SER A 41 -17.73 22.19 -13.45
C SER A 41 -18.97 21.76 -14.20
N ILE A 42 -20.14 21.71 -13.54
CA ILE A 42 -21.43 21.47 -14.20
C ILE A 42 -21.68 22.60 -15.25
N ALA A 43 -21.50 23.86 -14.86
CA ALA A 43 -21.67 24.99 -15.77
C ALA A 43 -20.61 25.04 -16.88
N ALA A 44 -19.38 24.49 -16.61
CA ALA A 44 -18.36 24.33 -17.63
C ALA A 44 -18.76 23.26 -18.66
N LEU A 45 -19.29 22.12 -18.21
CA LEU A 45 -19.81 21.05 -19.08
C LEU A 45 -20.97 21.51 -19.93
N GLU A 46 -21.95 22.20 -19.35
CA GLU A 46 -23.07 22.78 -20.11
C GLU A 46 -22.60 23.77 -21.18
N HIS A 47 -21.55 24.56 -20.91
CA HIS A 47 -20.99 25.47 -21.92
C HIS A 47 -20.27 24.68 -23.03
N LEU A 48 -19.53 23.62 -22.68
CA LEU A 48 -18.90 22.73 -23.67
C LEU A 48 -19.93 22.04 -24.57
N GLU A 49 -21.00 21.50 -24.00
CA GLU A 49 -22.08 20.84 -24.77
C GLU A 49 -22.74 21.78 -25.74
N ARG A 50 -23.08 23.02 -25.30
CA ARG A 50 -23.63 24.07 -26.19
C ARG A 50 -22.64 24.44 -27.29
N THR A 51 -21.34 24.52 -26.96
CA THR A 51 -20.32 24.86 -27.95
C THR A 51 -20.17 23.72 -28.96
N ILE A 52 -20.12 22.44 -28.50
CA ILE A 52 -20.08 21.27 -29.38
C ILE A 52 -21.31 21.20 -30.28
N ALA A 53 -22.50 21.47 -29.75
CA ALA A 53 -23.74 21.53 -30.57
C ALA A 53 -23.67 22.59 -31.65
N ARG A 54 -22.99 23.73 -31.40
CA ARG A 54 -22.85 24.85 -32.35
C ARG A 54 -21.78 24.60 -33.44
N VAL A 55 -20.63 24.03 -33.07
CA VAL A 55 -19.46 23.98 -33.99
C VAL A 55 -19.04 22.55 -34.37
N GLY A 56 -19.71 21.53 -33.82
CA GLY A 56 -19.38 20.14 -33.95
C GLY A 56 -18.35 19.64 -32.91
N PRO A 57 -18.13 18.33 -32.85
CA PRO A 57 -17.25 17.67 -31.89
C PRO A 57 -15.76 17.81 -32.30
N ARG A 58 -15.20 18.99 -32.04
CA ARG A 58 -13.75 19.21 -32.32
C ARG A 58 -12.86 18.59 -31.27
N GLU A 59 -11.67 18.15 -31.67
CA GLU A 59 -10.66 17.50 -30.80
C GLU A 59 -10.43 18.24 -29.48
N CYS A 60 -10.18 19.57 -29.52
CA CYS A 60 -9.92 20.36 -28.33
C CYS A 60 -11.13 20.41 -27.36
N LEU A 61 -12.36 20.43 -27.88
CA LEU A 61 -13.55 20.41 -27.03
C LEU A 61 -13.77 19.03 -26.39
N LEU A 62 -13.64 17.95 -27.17
CA LEU A 62 -13.76 16.58 -26.67
C LEU A 62 -12.66 16.26 -25.64
N THR A 63 -11.43 16.74 -25.88
CA THR A 63 -10.33 16.56 -24.93
C THR A 63 -10.62 17.21 -23.58
N ILE A 64 -11.08 18.48 -23.58
CA ILE A 64 -11.42 19.17 -22.34
C ILE A 64 -12.65 18.55 -21.69
N GLN A 65 -13.69 18.22 -22.47
CA GLN A 65 -14.91 17.59 -21.97
C GLN A 65 -14.59 16.27 -21.25
N THR A 66 -13.79 15.40 -21.87
CA THR A 66 -13.37 14.13 -21.26
C THR A 66 -12.62 14.37 -19.97
N HIS A 67 -11.68 15.33 -19.95
CA HIS A 67 -10.91 15.65 -18.76
C HIS A 67 -11.80 16.11 -17.60
N VAL A 68 -12.72 17.04 -17.85
CA VAL A 68 -13.65 17.55 -16.84
C VAL A 68 -14.55 16.42 -16.32
N LEU A 69 -15.08 15.58 -17.21
CA LEU A 69 -15.94 14.45 -16.83
C LEU A 69 -15.18 13.43 -15.94
N ILE A 70 -13.93 13.10 -16.27
CA ILE A 70 -13.08 12.24 -15.41
C ILE A 70 -12.91 12.87 -14.03
N SER A 71 -12.58 14.16 -13.96
CA SER A 71 -12.34 14.87 -12.70
C SER A 71 -13.57 14.91 -11.79
N HIS A 72 -14.77 14.80 -12.37
CA HIS A 72 -16.04 14.77 -11.65
C HIS A 72 -16.62 13.37 -11.43
N GLY A 73 -15.92 12.32 -11.84
CA GLY A 73 -16.40 10.95 -11.68
C GLY A 73 -17.54 10.54 -12.63
N GLU A 74 -17.88 11.36 -13.64
CA GLU A 74 -18.89 11.07 -14.67
C GLU A 74 -18.33 10.11 -15.74
N LEU A 75 -17.89 8.93 -15.30
CA LEU A 75 -17.05 8.02 -16.10
C LEU A 75 -17.73 7.53 -17.38
N GLU A 76 -19.03 7.23 -17.35
CA GLU A 76 -19.75 6.77 -18.55
C GLU A 76 -19.80 7.86 -19.64
N LYS A 77 -20.04 9.12 -19.25
CA LYS A 77 -20.00 10.25 -20.18
C LYS A 77 -18.58 10.52 -20.68
N ALA A 78 -17.58 10.37 -19.79
CA ALA A 78 -16.18 10.50 -20.15
C ALA A 78 -15.78 9.47 -21.22
N LYS A 79 -16.20 8.20 -21.06
CA LYS A 79 -15.99 7.15 -22.06
C LYS A 79 -16.60 7.51 -23.41
N GLN A 80 -17.85 7.96 -23.43
CA GLN A 80 -18.55 8.33 -24.66
C GLN A 80 -17.84 9.49 -25.39
N ALA A 81 -17.46 10.55 -24.65
CA ALA A 81 -16.74 11.69 -25.23
C ALA A 81 -15.37 11.25 -25.78
N ASN A 82 -14.63 10.44 -25.02
CA ASN A 82 -13.33 9.93 -25.43
C ASN A 82 -13.43 8.95 -26.61
N GLN A 83 -14.45 8.09 -26.62
CA GLN A 83 -14.70 7.20 -27.75
C GLN A 83 -15.01 7.97 -29.03
N THR A 84 -15.77 9.06 -28.94
CA THR A 84 -16.01 9.96 -30.06
C THR A 84 -14.69 10.57 -30.59
N LEU A 85 -13.82 11.01 -29.66
CA LEU A 85 -12.49 11.52 -30.02
C LEU A 85 -11.65 10.47 -30.76
N LEU A 86 -11.53 9.26 -30.17
CA LEU A 86 -10.67 8.19 -30.71
C LEU A 86 -11.24 7.55 -31.97
N SER A 87 -12.57 7.53 -32.18
CA SER A 87 -13.17 7.06 -33.42
C SER A 87 -12.81 7.95 -34.60
N ASN A 88 -12.69 9.27 -34.38
CA ASN A 88 -12.28 10.21 -35.41
C ASN A 88 -10.75 10.32 -35.54
N HIS A 89 -10.03 10.10 -34.46
CA HIS A 89 -8.58 10.27 -34.33
C HIS A 89 -7.96 9.10 -33.51
N PRO A 90 -7.80 7.88 -34.10
CA PRO A 90 -7.39 6.67 -33.35
C PRO A 90 -6.06 6.79 -32.62
N ASN A 91 -5.13 7.61 -33.13
CA ASN A 91 -3.81 7.83 -32.54
C ASN A 91 -3.71 9.15 -31.76
N HIS A 92 -4.82 9.66 -31.26
CA HIS A 92 -4.83 10.89 -30.47
C HIS A 92 -4.25 10.65 -29.09
N ILE A 93 -3.02 11.10 -28.84
CA ILE A 93 -2.23 10.77 -27.63
C ILE A 93 -3.03 11.10 -26.35
N THR A 94 -3.65 12.27 -26.25
CA THR A 94 -4.42 12.65 -25.07
C THR A 94 -5.69 11.79 -24.90
N GLY A 95 -6.35 11.42 -26.02
CA GLY A 95 -7.48 10.48 -25.96
C GLY A 95 -7.05 9.11 -25.43
N MET A 96 -5.89 8.61 -25.86
CA MET A 96 -5.33 7.35 -25.35
C MET A 96 -4.95 7.48 -23.86
N GLN A 97 -4.37 8.61 -23.43
CA GLN A 97 -4.12 8.91 -22.00
C GLN A 97 -5.42 8.92 -21.19
N HIS A 98 -6.48 9.56 -21.71
CA HIS A 98 -7.79 9.56 -21.05
C HIS A 98 -8.35 8.15 -20.89
N SER A 99 -8.14 7.25 -21.87
CA SER A 99 -8.56 5.85 -21.74
C SER A 99 -7.87 5.18 -20.55
N ALA A 100 -6.58 5.45 -20.30
CA ALA A 100 -5.87 4.94 -19.14
C ALA A 100 -6.41 5.55 -17.83
N LEU A 101 -6.68 6.87 -17.80
CA LEU A 101 -7.22 7.52 -16.61
C LEU A 101 -8.65 7.08 -16.28
N ILE A 102 -9.48 6.81 -17.29
CA ILE A 102 -10.81 6.25 -17.10
C ILE A 102 -10.72 4.85 -16.48
N ALA A 103 -9.89 3.96 -17.03
CA ALA A 103 -9.69 2.62 -16.47
C ALA A 103 -9.19 2.68 -15.01
N LEU A 104 -8.28 3.62 -14.71
CA LEU A 104 -7.83 3.87 -13.34
C LEU A 104 -8.96 4.30 -12.41
N ALA A 105 -9.80 5.24 -12.86
CA ALA A 105 -10.94 5.74 -12.08
C ALA A 105 -12.02 4.66 -11.87
N GLU A 106 -12.09 3.65 -12.72
CA GLU A 106 -12.93 2.45 -12.56
C GLU A 106 -12.32 1.40 -11.63
N GLY A 107 -11.12 1.65 -11.11
CA GLY A 107 -10.40 0.75 -10.20
C GLY A 107 -9.59 -0.34 -10.91
N SER A 108 -9.50 -0.33 -12.25
CA SER A 108 -8.70 -1.31 -13.02
C SER A 108 -7.29 -0.79 -13.27
N THR A 109 -6.38 -1.00 -12.33
CA THR A 109 -4.96 -0.61 -12.48
C THR A 109 -4.27 -1.35 -13.61
N GLU A 110 -4.57 -2.63 -13.81
CA GLU A 110 -4.00 -3.45 -14.88
C GLU A 110 -4.39 -2.90 -16.27
N GLU A 111 -5.67 -2.62 -16.48
CA GLU A 111 -6.13 -2.03 -17.74
C GLU A 111 -5.56 -0.62 -17.94
N ALA A 112 -5.45 0.17 -16.88
CA ALA A 112 -4.86 1.50 -16.95
C ALA A 112 -3.39 1.46 -17.40
N ILE A 113 -2.57 0.53 -16.85
CA ILE A 113 -1.20 0.29 -17.30
C ILE A 113 -1.19 -0.13 -18.78
N ALA A 114 -2.04 -1.08 -19.16
CA ALA A 114 -2.10 -1.56 -20.55
C ALA A 114 -2.39 -0.43 -21.53
N LYS A 115 -3.39 0.41 -21.24
CA LYS A 115 -3.76 1.59 -22.06
C LYS A 115 -2.65 2.64 -22.12
N LEU A 116 -1.95 2.87 -20.99
CA LEU A 116 -0.82 3.79 -20.99
C LEU A 116 0.34 3.25 -21.82
N GLN A 117 0.62 1.95 -21.74
CA GLN A 117 1.65 1.31 -22.58
C GLN A 117 1.27 1.33 -24.08
N ASP A 118 -0.03 1.18 -24.44
CA ASP A 118 -0.50 1.39 -25.81
C ASP A 118 -0.22 2.82 -26.27
N THR A 119 -0.43 3.81 -25.38
CA THR A 119 -0.09 5.21 -25.66
C THR A 119 1.41 5.36 -25.93
N MET A 120 2.28 4.78 -25.09
CA MET A 120 3.73 4.87 -25.25
C MET A 120 4.23 4.17 -26.53
N ASP A 121 3.61 3.05 -26.89
CA ASP A 121 3.94 2.33 -28.12
C ASP A 121 3.53 3.10 -29.39
N SER A 122 2.50 3.96 -29.32
CA SER A 122 2.04 4.78 -30.44
C SER A 122 2.94 5.99 -30.74
N ILE A 123 3.79 6.41 -29.79
CA ILE A 123 4.65 7.59 -29.94
C ILE A 123 5.91 7.23 -30.74
N THR A 124 6.00 7.73 -31.96
CA THR A 124 7.12 7.46 -32.90
C THR A 124 8.23 8.52 -32.86
N GLY A 125 7.95 9.72 -32.37
CA GLY A 125 8.93 10.83 -32.27
C GLY A 125 9.98 10.61 -31.18
N ASN A 126 11.08 11.37 -31.24
CA ASN A 126 12.13 11.30 -30.22
C ASN A 126 11.75 12.01 -28.91
N GLU A 127 10.93 13.05 -28.98
CA GLU A 127 10.48 13.80 -27.82
C GLU A 127 9.15 13.24 -27.31
N LEU A 128 9.07 13.11 -26.01
CA LEU A 128 7.85 12.69 -25.32
C LEU A 128 7.03 13.93 -24.93
N PRO A 129 5.70 13.94 -25.17
CA PRO A 129 4.85 15.01 -24.71
C PRO A 129 4.89 15.14 -23.18
N ILE A 130 5.18 16.34 -22.66
CA ILE A 130 5.24 16.59 -21.22
C ILE A 130 3.90 16.29 -20.51
N THR A 131 2.80 16.27 -21.25
CA THR A 131 1.45 15.96 -20.76
C THR A 131 1.32 14.52 -20.28
N LEU A 132 2.20 13.61 -20.74
CA LEU A 132 2.31 12.24 -20.23
C LEU A 132 2.63 12.22 -18.73
N ALA A 133 3.37 13.20 -18.21
CA ALA A 133 3.72 13.26 -16.81
C ALA A 133 2.50 13.22 -15.88
N ASN A 134 1.39 13.83 -16.28
CA ASN A 134 0.17 13.80 -15.47
C ASN A 134 -0.49 12.40 -15.49
N ALA A 135 -0.50 11.71 -16.63
CA ALA A 135 -1.04 10.37 -16.72
C ALA A 135 -0.18 9.37 -15.90
N PHE A 136 1.15 9.43 -16.00
CA PHE A 136 2.06 8.63 -15.21
C PHE A 136 1.93 8.94 -13.71
N ARG A 137 1.82 10.22 -13.31
CA ARG A 137 1.59 10.62 -11.92
C ARG A 137 0.29 10.04 -11.37
N SER A 138 -0.82 10.21 -12.09
CA SER A 138 -2.13 9.70 -11.65
C SER A 138 -2.13 8.19 -11.52
N LEU A 139 -1.55 7.48 -12.50
CA LEU A 139 -1.41 6.03 -12.44
C LEU A 139 -0.49 5.60 -11.30
N GLY A 140 0.64 6.27 -11.10
CA GLY A 140 1.56 6.00 -9.98
C GLY A 140 0.86 6.11 -8.62
N ILE A 141 0.07 7.17 -8.40
CA ILE A 141 -0.72 7.34 -7.17
C ILE A 141 -1.77 6.22 -7.03
N GLY A 142 -2.48 5.87 -8.10
CA GLY A 142 -3.46 4.79 -8.07
C GLY A 142 -2.83 3.43 -7.75
N LEU A 143 -1.64 3.15 -8.29
CA LEU A 143 -0.87 1.95 -8.00
C LEU A 143 -0.40 1.90 -6.53
N LEU A 144 0.05 3.03 -5.97
CA LEU A 144 0.38 3.10 -4.53
C LEU A 144 -0.85 2.81 -3.67
N ASN A 145 -1.99 3.39 -4.00
CA ASN A 145 -3.25 3.17 -3.26
C ASN A 145 -3.73 1.72 -3.35
N SER A 146 -3.38 0.99 -4.41
CA SER A 146 -3.66 -0.45 -4.56
C SER A 146 -2.56 -1.35 -3.98
N GLY A 147 -1.56 -0.79 -3.26
CA GLY A 147 -0.47 -1.53 -2.64
C GLY A 147 0.66 -1.95 -3.59
N GLN A 148 0.61 -1.56 -4.86
CA GLN A 148 1.63 -1.89 -5.86
C GLN A 148 2.80 -0.91 -5.80
N LEU A 149 3.60 -1.00 -4.73
CA LEU A 149 4.61 0.00 -4.38
C LEU A 149 5.69 0.19 -5.47
N ILE A 150 6.22 -0.89 -6.03
CA ILE A 150 7.29 -0.82 -7.05
C ILE A 150 6.75 -0.19 -8.34
N ALA A 151 5.57 -0.64 -8.78
CA ALA A 151 4.92 -0.06 -9.95
C ALA A 151 4.62 1.43 -9.75
N GLY A 152 4.00 1.77 -8.61
CA GLY A 152 3.67 3.15 -8.27
C GLY A 152 4.89 4.05 -8.29
N ARG A 153 5.98 3.62 -7.66
CA ARG A 153 7.25 4.35 -7.65
C ARG A 153 7.80 4.59 -9.05
N ALA A 154 7.91 3.53 -9.86
CA ALA A 154 8.44 3.64 -11.21
C ALA A 154 7.66 4.64 -12.08
N HIS A 155 6.32 4.64 -11.96
CA HIS A 155 5.48 5.59 -12.68
C HIS A 155 5.64 7.03 -12.18
N LEU A 156 5.80 7.26 -10.87
CA LEU A 156 6.05 8.59 -10.30
C LEU A 156 7.44 9.11 -10.66
N GLU A 157 8.47 8.27 -10.60
CA GLU A 157 9.84 8.62 -10.98
C GLU A 157 9.88 9.00 -12.47
N PHE A 158 9.25 8.21 -13.34
CA PHE A 158 9.16 8.54 -14.77
C PHE A 158 8.38 9.84 -15.02
N ALA A 159 7.29 10.10 -14.28
CA ALA A 159 6.58 11.38 -14.34
C ALA A 159 7.47 12.57 -13.94
N SER A 160 8.34 12.39 -12.94
CA SER A 160 9.32 13.39 -12.51
C SER A 160 10.38 13.64 -13.58
N GLU A 161 10.89 12.59 -14.21
CA GLU A 161 11.88 12.69 -15.31
C GLU A 161 11.32 13.47 -16.51
N LEU A 162 10.07 13.22 -16.91
CA LEU A 162 9.39 13.96 -17.97
C LEU A 162 9.32 15.46 -17.70
N LYS A 163 9.34 15.88 -16.43
CA LYS A 163 9.39 17.28 -15.99
C LYS A 163 10.80 17.75 -15.63
N SER A 164 11.83 16.98 -15.99
CA SER A 164 13.24 17.28 -15.67
C SER A 164 13.49 17.50 -14.17
N GLY A 165 12.75 16.78 -13.31
CA GLY A 165 12.86 16.89 -11.87
C GLY A 165 12.39 18.22 -11.26
N GLN A 166 11.68 19.06 -12.02
CA GLN A 166 11.25 20.40 -11.56
C GLN A 166 9.90 20.38 -10.80
N ASP A 167 9.29 19.22 -10.61
CA ASP A 167 8.04 19.09 -9.83
C ASP A 167 8.35 18.75 -8.37
N GLU A 168 8.59 19.80 -7.56
CA GLU A 168 8.96 19.67 -6.14
C GLU A 168 7.88 18.91 -5.33
N ASP A 169 6.61 19.09 -5.65
CA ASP A 169 5.52 18.40 -4.96
C ASP A 169 5.54 16.90 -5.24
N LEU A 170 5.84 16.52 -6.48
CA LEU A 170 5.98 15.12 -6.85
C LEU A 170 7.21 14.48 -6.18
N GLN A 171 8.34 15.18 -6.17
CA GLN A 171 9.55 14.70 -5.48
C GLN A 171 9.33 14.53 -3.98
N ARG A 172 8.66 15.51 -3.34
CA ARG A 172 8.29 15.43 -1.93
C ARG A 172 7.39 14.23 -1.66
N MET A 173 6.36 14.00 -2.47
CA MET A 173 5.47 12.84 -2.35
C MET A 173 6.24 11.51 -2.45
N ILE A 174 7.16 11.38 -3.42
CA ILE A 174 8.01 10.19 -3.54
C ILE A 174 8.85 10.01 -2.27
N TYR A 175 9.51 11.07 -1.81
CA TYR A 175 10.35 11.02 -0.62
C TYR A 175 9.55 10.64 0.64
N GLU A 176 8.40 11.27 0.89
CA GLU A 176 7.56 10.99 2.06
C GLU A 176 6.99 9.57 2.03
N THR A 177 6.53 9.11 0.87
CA THR A 177 5.97 7.76 0.70
C THR A 177 7.04 6.69 0.96
N PHE A 178 8.20 6.78 0.32
CA PHE A 178 9.24 5.75 0.42
C PHE A 178 10.23 5.97 1.57
N GLY A 179 10.21 7.13 2.21
CA GLY A 179 10.90 7.41 3.47
C GLY A 179 10.14 6.95 4.72
N PHE A 180 8.90 6.48 4.57
CA PHE A 180 8.06 6.09 5.70
C PHE A 180 8.69 4.96 6.54
N LYS A 181 8.73 5.14 7.88
CA LYS A 181 9.41 4.19 8.78
C LYS A 181 8.80 2.79 8.79
N GLY A 182 7.49 2.66 8.55
CA GLY A 182 6.77 1.39 8.50
C GLY A 182 7.00 0.58 7.22
N LEU A 183 7.64 1.16 6.20
CA LEU A 183 7.91 0.46 4.96
C LEU A 183 9.13 -0.45 5.12
N PRO A 184 9.09 -1.73 4.66
CA PRO A 184 10.25 -2.62 4.66
C PRO A 184 11.45 -1.97 3.95
N THR A 185 12.65 -2.13 4.49
CA THR A 185 13.87 -1.48 3.97
C THR A 185 14.10 -1.79 2.50
N VAL A 186 13.85 -3.04 2.08
CA VAL A 186 13.97 -3.46 0.67
C VAL A 186 13.02 -2.75 -0.28
N MET A 187 11.93 -2.17 0.22
CA MET A 187 10.95 -1.41 -0.58
C MET A 187 11.27 0.09 -0.63
N LYS A 188 12.27 0.57 0.12
CA LYS A 188 12.64 2.00 0.16
C LYS A 188 13.59 2.42 -0.96
N ARG A 189 14.29 1.46 -1.55
CA ARG A 189 15.23 1.72 -2.66
C ARG A 189 14.51 1.98 -3.98
N SER A 190 15.18 2.63 -4.91
CA SER A 190 14.80 2.60 -6.32
C SER A 190 15.02 1.21 -6.91
N PHE A 191 14.15 0.81 -7.83
CA PHE A 191 14.21 -0.50 -8.48
C PHE A 191 14.71 -0.34 -9.93
N ASP A 192 15.92 0.22 -10.09
CA ASP A 192 16.53 0.39 -11.40
C ASP A 192 17.14 -0.93 -11.88
N ILE A 193 17.14 -1.13 -13.20
CA ILE A 193 17.89 -2.24 -13.79
C ILE A 193 19.38 -1.95 -13.76
N ALA A 194 20.19 -3.00 -13.65
CA ALA A 194 21.64 -2.87 -13.70
C ALA A 194 22.12 -2.27 -15.03
N ASP A 195 23.31 -1.67 -15.00
CA ASP A 195 23.99 -1.20 -16.20
C ASP A 195 24.22 -2.33 -17.21
N PRO A 196 24.29 -2.01 -18.51
CA PRO A 196 24.60 -3.01 -19.54
C PRO A 196 25.91 -3.75 -19.24
N PRO A 197 26.00 -5.06 -19.52
CA PRO A 197 27.26 -5.79 -19.40
C PRO A 197 28.32 -5.22 -20.37
N SER A 198 29.53 -5.73 -20.29
CA SER A 198 30.61 -5.31 -21.21
C SER A 198 30.25 -5.57 -22.67
N GLU A 199 30.83 -4.77 -23.60
CA GLU A 199 30.50 -4.79 -25.04
C GLU A 199 30.84 -6.12 -25.76
N ASP A 200 31.71 -6.93 -25.18
CA ASP A 200 32.07 -8.26 -25.67
C ASP A 200 31.00 -9.32 -25.42
N VAL A 201 30.03 -9.04 -24.56
CA VAL A 201 28.90 -9.94 -24.29
C VAL A 201 27.94 -9.93 -25.47
N GLU A 202 27.63 -11.12 -26.04
CA GLU A 202 26.83 -11.28 -27.26
C GLU A 202 25.46 -10.56 -27.21
N TRP A 203 24.84 -10.47 -26.06
CA TRP A 203 23.54 -9.81 -25.86
C TRP A 203 23.63 -8.36 -25.39
N HIS A 204 24.83 -7.77 -25.23
CA HIS A 204 25.04 -6.38 -24.82
C HIS A 204 24.13 -5.40 -25.58
N LYS A 205 24.18 -5.40 -26.92
CA LYS A 205 23.37 -4.48 -27.76
C LYS A 205 21.87 -4.65 -27.57
N LYS A 206 21.41 -5.88 -27.28
CA LYS A 206 19.99 -6.16 -26.99
C LYS A 206 19.60 -5.55 -25.63
N TYR A 207 20.47 -5.67 -24.63
CA TYR A 207 20.24 -5.09 -23.31
C TYR A 207 20.26 -3.55 -23.32
N VAL A 208 21.14 -2.93 -24.06
CA VAL A 208 21.13 -1.47 -24.28
C VAL A 208 19.78 -0.98 -24.83
N ASN A 209 19.12 -1.77 -25.69
CA ASN A 209 17.79 -1.44 -26.18
C ASN A 209 16.71 -1.53 -25.08
N VAL A 210 16.90 -2.35 -24.05
CA VAL A 210 16.04 -2.36 -22.86
C VAL A 210 16.10 -0.99 -22.16
N GLY A 211 17.30 -0.50 -21.83
CA GLY A 211 17.49 0.81 -21.22
C GLY A 211 16.85 1.94 -22.04
N ARG A 212 17.02 1.90 -23.38
CA ARG A 212 16.38 2.88 -24.28
C ARG A 212 14.85 2.81 -24.24
N ALA A 213 14.28 1.61 -24.13
CA ALA A 213 12.83 1.46 -24.00
C ALA A 213 12.32 1.97 -22.64
N LEU A 214 13.05 1.69 -21.54
CA LEU A 214 12.72 2.19 -20.21
C LEU A 214 12.77 3.73 -20.15
N ALA A 215 13.83 4.35 -20.66
CA ALA A 215 13.96 5.80 -20.75
C ALA A 215 12.85 6.48 -21.57
N ARG A 216 12.08 5.70 -22.32
CA ARG A 216 10.89 6.16 -23.05
C ARG A 216 9.57 5.76 -22.39
N GLY A 217 9.58 5.17 -21.20
CA GLY A 217 8.39 4.65 -20.53
C GLY A 217 7.73 3.46 -21.25
N GLN A 218 8.41 2.83 -22.20
CA GLN A 218 7.93 1.67 -22.96
C GLN A 218 8.24 0.37 -22.19
N PHE A 219 7.67 0.23 -21.00
CA PHE A 219 7.97 -0.89 -20.09
C PHE A 219 7.63 -2.25 -20.69
N ARG A 220 6.51 -2.36 -21.41
CA ARG A 220 6.09 -3.58 -22.11
C ARG A 220 7.12 -4.00 -23.19
N LYS A 221 7.66 -3.04 -23.92
CA LYS A 221 8.68 -3.28 -24.93
C LYS A 221 10.01 -3.68 -24.29
N ALA A 222 10.39 -3.06 -23.19
CA ALA A 222 11.56 -3.42 -22.40
C ALA A 222 11.47 -4.87 -21.92
N LEU A 223 10.33 -5.28 -21.35
CA LEU A 223 10.11 -6.67 -20.92
C LEU A 223 10.25 -7.66 -22.07
N LYS A 224 9.63 -7.38 -23.23
CA LYS A 224 9.78 -8.23 -24.43
C LYS A 224 11.23 -8.40 -24.90
N PHE A 225 12.06 -7.35 -24.76
CA PHE A 225 13.48 -7.46 -25.08
C PHE A 225 14.21 -8.35 -24.07
N LEU A 226 13.95 -8.18 -22.78
CA LEU A 226 14.53 -8.99 -21.71
C LEU A 226 14.15 -10.47 -21.84
N GLU A 227 12.89 -10.78 -22.07
CA GLU A 227 12.41 -12.15 -22.26
C GLU A 227 13.07 -12.82 -23.47
N LYS A 228 13.33 -12.07 -24.55
CA LYS A 228 14.09 -12.58 -25.70
C LYS A 228 15.57 -12.83 -25.38
N ILE A 229 16.16 -12.04 -24.49
CA ILE A 229 17.53 -12.30 -24.04
C ILE A 229 17.54 -13.56 -23.19
N ASP A 230 16.65 -13.67 -22.17
CA ASP A 230 16.58 -14.82 -21.28
C ASP A 230 16.30 -16.14 -22.01
N ALA A 231 15.44 -16.11 -23.04
CA ALA A 231 15.17 -17.29 -23.86
C ALA A 231 16.39 -17.81 -24.65
N ASN A 232 17.34 -16.93 -25.05
CA ASN A 232 18.52 -17.31 -25.80
C ASN A 232 19.77 -17.49 -24.90
N PHE A 233 19.80 -16.82 -23.76
CA PHE A 233 20.90 -16.80 -22.80
C PHE A 233 20.30 -16.94 -21.40
N PRO A 234 19.83 -18.14 -21.02
CA PRO A 234 19.11 -18.33 -19.75
C PRO A 234 19.99 -18.04 -18.54
N ASP A 235 19.34 -17.70 -17.45
CA ASP A 235 19.90 -17.53 -16.11
C ASP A 235 21.02 -16.49 -15.98
N GLN A 236 21.02 -15.49 -16.88
CA GLN A 236 21.88 -14.31 -16.69
C GLN A 236 21.31 -13.44 -15.56
N ALA A 237 22.03 -13.31 -14.44
CA ALA A 237 21.51 -12.69 -13.21
C ALA A 237 20.90 -11.30 -13.44
N ILE A 238 21.61 -10.40 -14.16
CA ILE A 238 21.11 -9.05 -14.44
C ILE A 238 19.86 -9.04 -15.35
N VAL A 239 19.70 -10.04 -16.21
CA VAL A 239 18.54 -10.16 -17.11
C VAL A 239 17.32 -10.68 -16.33
N VAL A 240 17.51 -11.72 -15.52
CA VAL A 240 16.44 -12.30 -14.69
C VAL A 240 15.94 -11.30 -13.67
N GLU A 241 16.84 -10.53 -13.04
CA GLU A 241 16.49 -9.46 -12.11
C GLU A 241 15.75 -8.32 -12.83
N ALA A 242 16.24 -7.87 -13.97
CA ALA A 242 15.57 -6.86 -14.78
C ALA A 242 14.17 -7.30 -15.24
N ILE A 243 13.96 -8.59 -15.55
CA ILE A 243 12.63 -9.14 -15.84
C ILE A 243 11.70 -8.98 -14.63
N ALA A 244 12.15 -9.32 -13.41
CA ALA A 244 11.34 -9.16 -12.21
C ALA A 244 10.98 -7.68 -11.95
N ILE A 245 11.97 -6.78 -12.06
CA ILE A 245 11.80 -5.34 -11.88
C ILE A 245 10.82 -4.76 -12.91
N VAL A 246 11.03 -5.01 -14.20
CA VAL A 246 10.18 -4.45 -15.26
C VAL A 246 8.78 -5.06 -15.26
N SER A 247 8.65 -6.33 -14.84
CA SER A 247 7.32 -6.94 -14.60
C SER A 247 6.57 -6.25 -13.45
N SER A 248 7.31 -5.79 -12.42
CA SER A 248 6.72 -4.98 -11.36
C SER A 248 6.17 -3.66 -11.91
N TYR A 249 6.89 -2.96 -12.79
CA TYR A 249 6.41 -1.73 -13.42
C TYR A 249 5.11 -1.91 -14.20
N LEU A 250 4.89 -3.11 -14.73
CA LEU A 250 3.70 -3.47 -15.48
C LEU A 250 2.56 -4.01 -14.59
N GLY A 251 2.73 -3.98 -13.27
CA GLY A 251 1.69 -4.43 -12.33
C GLY A 251 1.36 -5.92 -12.43
N MET A 252 2.31 -6.77 -12.86
CA MET A 252 2.09 -8.22 -13.06
C MET A 252 2.12 -8.98 -11.72
N THR A 253 1.27 -8.56 -10.76
CA THR A 253 1.29 -8.95 -9.35
C THR A 253 1.35 -10.46 -9.12
N ASP A 254 0.58 -11.26 -9.86
CA ASP A 254 0.47 -12.70 -9.65
C ASP A 254 1.79 -13.46 -9.91
N SER A 255 2.63 -12.96 -10.81
CA SER A 255 3.89 -13.59 -11.17
C SER A 255 5.12 -13.03 -10.46
N LEU A 256 4.98 -11.90 -9.76
CA LEU A 256 6.12 -11.21 -9.15
C LEU A 256 6.84 -12.04 -8.09
N PRO A 257 6.14 -12.70 -7.14
CA PRO A 257 6.83 -13.47 -6.12
C PRO A 257 7.76 -14.53 -6.72
N GLU A 258 7.27 -15.28 -7.70
CA GLU A 258 8.06 -16.32 -8.36
C GLU A 258 9.21 -15.74 -9.21
N ARG A 259 9.01 -14.58 -9.83
CA ARG A 259 10.08 -13.91 -10.58
C ARG A 259 11.23 -13.48 -9.66
N PHE A 260 10.95 -12.88 -8.50
CA PHE A 260 11.98 -12.53 -7.52
C PHE A 260 12.59 -13.77 -6.85
N ARG A 261 11.81 -14.84 -6.58
CA ARG A 261 12.33 -16.12 -6.10
C ARG A 261 13.25 -16.82 -7.12
N ARG A 262 12.99 -16.65 -8.43
CA ARG A 262 13.93 -17.11 -9.47
C ARG A 262 15.28 -16.38 -9.33
N VAL A 263 15.24 -15.06 -9.09
CA VAL A 263 16.47 -14.26 -8.87
C VAL A 263 17.23 -14.77 -7.66
N SER A 264 16.57 -15.06 -6.55
CA SER A 264 17.21 -15.54 -5.31
C SER A 264 17.90 -16.91 -5.47
N LYS A 265 17.45 -17.72 -6.43
CA LYS A 265 17.96 -19.09 -6.67
C LYS A 265 19.07 -19.17 -7.72
N LEU A 266 19.45 -18.04 -8.35
CA LEU A 266 20.46 -18.04 -9.39
C LEU A 266 21.84 -18.42 -8.83
N PRO A 267 22.63 -19.24 -9.54
CA PRO A 267 23.97 -19.59 -9.13
C PRO A 267 24.91 -18.37 -9.15
N GLY A 268 25.84 -18.33 -8.22
CA GLY A 268 26.90 -17.31 -8.17
C GLY A 268 26.46 -15.94 -7.60
N ARG A 269 25.21 -15.79 -7.15
CA ARG A 269 24.83 -14.59 -6.40
C ARG A 269 25.42 -14.59 -5.00
N GLU A 270 25.79 -13.40 -4.50
CA GLU A 270 26.15 -13.24 -3.09
C GLU A 270 24.93 -13.57 -2.21
N ASN A 271 25.18 -14.14 -1.03
CA ASN A 271 24.10 -14.54 -0.13
C ASN A 271 23.13 -13.39 0.17
N TRP A 272 23.65 -12.15 0.29
CA TRP A 272 22.85 -10.98 0.57
C TRP A 272 21.87 -10.64 -0.55
N ASP A 273 22.31 -10.62 -1.80
CA ASP A 273 21.46 -10.34 -2.95
C ASP A 273 20.35 -11.37 -3.11
N ALA A 274 20.66 -12.64 -2.82
CA ALA A 274 19.67 -13.71 -2.82
C ALA A 274 18.62 -13.53 -1.72
N ILE A 275 19.06 -13.17 -0.50
CA ILE A 275 18.16 -12.87 0.63
C ILE A 275 17.28 -11.65 0.31
N GLU A 276 17.86 -10.57 -0.22
CA GLU A 276 17.12 -9.37 -0.59
C GLU A 276 16.07 -9.66 -1.64
N SER A 277 16.41 -10.46 -2.65
CA SER A 277 15.44 -10.86 -3.69
C SER A 277 14.28 -11.69 -3.11
N GLU A 278 14.54 -12.58 -2.15
CA GLU A 278 13.49 -13.31 -1.42
C GLU A 278 12.65 -12.37 -0.54
N MET A 279 13.28 -11.38 0.12
CA MET A 279 12.54 -10.36 0.90
C MET A 279 11.59 -9.55 0.01
N ILE A 280 12.03 -9.18 -1.19
CA ILE A 280 11.17 -8.50 -2.16
C ILE A 280 10.04 -9.43 -2.61
N ALA A 281 10.35 -10.70 -2.90
CA ALA A 281 9.35 -11.69 -3.29
C ALA A 281 8.22 -11.79 -2.27
N GLN A 282 8.56 -11.81 -0.97
CA GLN A 282 7.56 -11.85 0.10
C GLN A 282 6.81 -10.53 0.27
N ALA A 283 7.49 -9.39 0.10
CA ALA A 283 6.86 -8.08 0.21
C ALA A 283 5.83 -7.80 -0.92
N VAL A 284 5.97 -8.48 -2.07
CA VAL A 284 5.04 -8.37 -3.21
C VAL A 284 4.08 -9.56 -3.32
N ASP A 285 4.21 -10.57 -2.46
CA ASP A 285 3.33 -11.76 -2.47
C ASP A 285 1.96 -11.36 -1.90
N PRO A 286 0.86 -11.51 -2.66
CA PRO A 286 -0.47 -11.21 -2.17
C PRO A 286 -0.94 -12.20 -1.09
N ASN A 287 -0.26 -13.34 -0.97
CA ASN A 287 -0.56 -14.34 0.04
C ASN A 287 0.26 -14.05 1.30
N PRO A 288 -0.35 -14.11 2.49
CA PRO A 288 0.39 -13.87 3.72
C PRO A 288 1.49 -14.93 3.92
N ALA A 289 2.65 -14.47 4.41
CA ALA A 289 3.80 -15.32 4.68
C ALA A 289 3.49 -16.42 5.74
N VAL A 290 2.60 -16.10 6.65
CA VAL A 290 2.06 -17.01 7.69
C VAL A 290 0.54 -16.88 7.72
N PRO A 291 -0.20 -17.89 8.25
CA PRO A 291 -1.63 -17.77 8.43
C PRO A 291 -2.01 -16.51 9.22
N GLU A 292 -3.06 -15.84 8.81
CA GLU A 292 -3.64 -14.73 9.57
C GLU A 292 -4.58 -15.26 10.63
N GLN A 293 -4.66 -14.55 11.75
CA GLN A 293 -5.55 -14.86 12.84
C GLN A 293 -6.74 -13.91 12.83
N THR A 294 -7.95 -14.47 12.91
CA THR A 294 -9.18 -13.68 12.99
C THR A 294 -9.27 -12.96 14.32
N VAL A 295 -9.51 -11.65 14.25
CA VAL A 295 -9.87 -10.85 15.42
C VAL A 295 -11.36 -10.99 15.67
N LEU A 296 -11.75 -11.21 16.91
CA LEU A 296 -13.14 -11.29 17.30
C LEU A 296 -13.51 -10.10 18.20
N ARG A 297 -14.65 -9.49 17.91
CA ARG A 297 -15.33 -8.56 18.81
C ARG A 297 -16.47 -9.32 19.48
N LEU A 298 -16.43 -9.39 20.81
CA LEU A 298 -17.47 -9.99 21.63
C LEU A 298 -18.24 -8.88 22.33
N SER A 299 -19.56 -8.86 22.19
CA SER A 299 -20.45 -7.84 22.77
C SER A 299 -21.44 -8.47 23.72
N PHE A 300 -21.36 -8.13 25.00
CA PHE A 300 -22.26 -8.54 26.05
C PHE A 300 -23.26 -7.43 26.37
N THR A 301 -24.52 -7.74 26.44
CA THR A 301 -25.54 -6.80 26.98
C THR A 301 -25.38 -6.63 28.49
N LEU A 302 -25.38 -5.39 28.96
CA LEU A 302 -25.29 -5.06 30.37
C LEU A 302 -26.68 -4.80 30.97
N THR A 303 -26.96 -5.41 32.12
CA THR A 303 -28.21 -5.19 32.89
C THR A 303 -28.16 -3.88 33.69
N ASP A 304 -26.99 -3.50 34.22
CA ASP A 304 -26.75 -2.30 35.01
C ASP A 304 -25.37 -1.70 34.67
N GLN A 305 -25.35 -0.68 33.81
CA GLN A 305 -24.11 -0.03 33.36
C GLN A 305 -23.41 0.77 34.47
N PRO A 306 -24.09 1.55 35.35
CA PRO A 306 -23.44 2.22 36.46
C PRO A 306 -22.72 1.26 37.41
N LYS A 307 -23.35 0.14 37.76
CA LYS A 307 -22.75 -0.88 38.63
C LYS A 307 -21.58 -1.59 37.93
N ALA A 308 -21.69 -1.85 36.63
CA ALA A 308 -20.57 -2.39 35.85
C ALA A 308 -19.37 -1.44 35.85
N THR A 309 -19.60 -0.13 35.75
CA THR A 309 -18.54 0.89 35.84
C THR A 309 -17.88 0.89 37.23
N GLU A 310 -18.65 0.79 38.28
CA GLU A 310 -18.13 0.72 39.66
C GLU A 310 -17.23 -0.51 39.85
N LEU A 311 -17.71 -1.69 39.43
CA LEU A 311 -16.91 -2.93 39.48
C LEU A 311 -15.63 -2.81 38.67
N ALA A 312 -15.71 -2.31 37.43
CA ALA A 312 -14.53 -2.14 36.57
C ALA A 312 -13.49 -1.18 37.18
N THR A 313 -13.93 -0.15 37.90
CA THR A 313 -13.03 0.82 38.52
C THR A 313 -12.37 0.29 39.78
N SER A 314 -13.02 -0.65 40.46
CA SER A 314 -12.55 -1.21 41.76
C SER A 314 -11.71 -2.49 41.58
N ASP A 315 -11.73 -3.12 40.41
CA ASP A 315 -10.97 -4.36 40.12
C ASP A 315 -9.53 -4.06 39.75
N ASP A 316 -8.58 -4.75 40.35
CA ASP A 316 -7.14 -4.55 40.12
C ASP A 316 -6.60 -5.19 38.83
N GLN A 317 -7.42 -5.96 38.11
CA GLN A 317 -7.13 -6.51 36.80
C GLN A 317 -7.73 -5.66 35.65
N LEU A 318 -8.50 -4.61 35.96
CA LEU A 318 -9.04 -3.67 35.00
C LEU A 318 -8.39 -2.29 35.15
N VAL A 319 -7.53 -1.93 34.25
CA VAL A 319 -6.83 -0.64 34.28
C VAL A 319 -7.46 0.33 33.31
N SER A 320 -7.88 1.50 33.80
CA SER A 320 -8.48 2.54 32.96
C SER A 320 -7.53 3.01 31.87
N LEU A 321 -8.00 3.05 30.62
CA LEU A 321 -7.33 3.60 29.47
C LEU A 321 -7.81 5.03 29.20
N PRO A 322 -7.00 5.87 28.54
CA PRO A 322 -7.45 7.16 28.06
C PRO A 322 -8.72 7.02 27.20
N PRO A 323 -9.65 7.97 27.24
CA PRO A 323 -10.86 7.90 26.43
C PRO A 323 -10.49 7.86 24.95
N ASP A 324 -10.88 6.78 24.29
CA ASP A 324 -10.77 6.63 22.85
C ASP A 324 -11.77 7.56 22.16
N GLN A 325 -11.29 8.48 21.35
CA GLN A 325 -12.15 9.41 20.62
C GLN A 325 -12.77 8.77 19.36
N GLN A 326 -12.27 7.62 18.94
CA GLN A 326 -12.77 6.86 17.78
C GLN A 326 -12.69 5.36 18.04
N ASP A 327 -13.68 4.62 17.57
CA ASP A 327 -13.59 3.15 17.48
C ASP A 327 -12.60 2.80 16.35
N PRO A 328 -11.45 2.15 16.63
CA PRO A 328 -10.45 1.82 15.60
C PRO A 328 -10.98 0.90 14.50
N PHE A 329 -12.12 0.21 14.72
CA PHE A 329 -12.75 -0.70 13.76
C PHE A 329 -14.11 -0.17 13.26
N GLY A 330 -14.42 1.10 13.40
CA GLY A 330 -15.47 1.61 12.76
C GLY A 330 -16.52 2.56 13.21
N GLU A 331 -17.65 2.25 12.85
CA GLU A 331 -18.87 3.01 12.77
C GLU A 331 -19.63 2.97 14.09
N GLY A 332 -19.31 3.83 15.01
CA GLY A 332 -20.08 3.87 16.25
C GLY A 332 -19.70 5.04 17.15
N PRO A 333 -20.55 5.34 18.15
CA PRO A 333 -20.22 6.34 19.16
C PRO A 333 -19.03 5.87 20.00
N ALA A 334 -18.22 6.82 20.48
CA ALA A 334 -17.12 6.54 21.39
C ALA A 334 -17.62 5.80 22.66
N PRO A 335 -16.82 4.85 23.19
CA PRO A 335 -17.13 4.21 24.46
C PRO A 335 -17.15 5.26 25.58
N LYS A 336 -17.95 5.02 26.60
CA LYS A 336 -17.94 5.87 27.80
C LYS A 336 -16.66 5.70 28.60
N GLN A 337 -16.15 4.47 28.66
CA GLN A 337 -14.91 4.12 29.33
C GLN A 337 -14.26 2.93 28.65
N SER A 338 -12.92 2.92 28.66
CA SER A 338 -12.10 1.83 28.15
C SER A 338 -11.15 1.35 29.24
N TYR A 339 -10.92 0.04 29.28
CA TYR A 339 -10.03 -0.60 30.24
C TYR A 339 -9.15 -1.62 29.54
N ALA A 340 -7.93 -1.77 30.04
CA ALA A 340 -7.08 -2.93 29.73
C ALA A 340 -7.45 -4.05 30.73
N LEU A 341 -7.85 -5.22 30.25
CA LEU A 341 -8.04 -6.42 31.07
C LEU A 341 -6.72 -7.16 31.18
N LEU A 342 -6.24 -7.35 32.40
CA LEU A 342 -4.96 -7.97 32.70
C LEU A 342 -5.11 -9.45 33.07
N ASN A 343 -4.09 -10.24 32.77
CA ASN A 343 -4.02 -11.64 33.22
C ASN A 343 -3.72 -11.77 34.74
N LYS A 344 -3.13 -10.75 35.36
CA LYS A 344 -2.78 -10.65 36.78
C LYS A 344 -3.13 -9.25 37.30
N ALA A 345 -3.18 -9.06 38.61
CA ALA A 345 -3.33 -7.74 39.20
C ALA A 345 -2.25 -6.76 38.76
N ALA A 346 -2.63 -5.50 38.55
CA ALA A 346 -1.71 -4.45 38.17
C ALA A 346 -0.64 -4.22 39.23
N ILE A 347 0.62 -4.17 38.83
CA ILE A 347 1.75 -3.81 39.70
C ILE A 347 1.77 -2.28 39.85
N ARG A 348 1.96 -1.80 41.05
CA ARG A 348 1.92 -0.37 41.36
C ARG A 348 3.30 0.29 41.38
N SER A 349 4.36 -0.48 41.73
CA SER A 349 5.73 0.03 41.81
C SER A 349 6.63 -0.60 40.72
N PRO A 350 7.40 0.20 39.95
CA PRO A 350 8.40 -0.34 39.04
C PRO A 350 9.42 -1.25 39.70
N GLU A 351 9.75 -1.03 40.97
CA GLU A 351 10.74 -1.78 41.73
C GLU A 351 10.33 -3.26 41.98
N GLU A 352 9.01 -3.54 41.97
CA GLU A 352 8.48 -4.89 42.10
C GLU A 352 8.39 -5.66 40.78
N LEU A 353 8.67 -4.99 39.65
CA LEU A 353 8.44 -5.52 38.32
C LEU A 353 9.54 -6.51 37.91
N THR A 354 9.13 -7.74 37.58
CA THR A 354 9.99 -8.81 37.04
C THR A 354 9.30 -9.46 35.84
N ILE A 355 10.06 -10.28 35.09
CA ILE A 355 9.49 -10.99 33.94
C ILE A 355 8.43 -12.03 34.35
N GLU A 356 8.53 -12.60 35.54
CA GLU A 356 7.58 -13.59 36.04
C GLU A 356 6.25 -12.96 36.48
N ASN A 357 6.27 -11.69 36.94
CA ASN A 357 5.09 -11.05 37.51
C ASN A 357 4.48 -9.95 36.62
N VAL A 358 5.18 -9.47 35.58
CA VAL A 358 4.63 -8.42 34.68
C VAL A 358 3.27 -8.83 34.13
N PRO A 359 2.23 -7.99 34.32
CA PRO A 359 0.88 -8.30 33.83
C PRO A 359 0.81 -8.14 32.31
N ASN A 360 0.21 -9.13 31.63
CA ASN A 360 -0.12 -9.03 30.21
C ASN A 360 -1.54 -8.51 30.03
N VAL A 361 -1.73 -7.63 29.05
CA VAL A 361 -3.05 -7.19 28.59
C VAL A 361 -3.65 -8.30 27.73
N LEU A 362 -4.73 -8.91 28.18
CA LEU A 362 -5.46 -9.96 27.47
C LEU A 362 -6.36 -9.37 26.38
N SER A 363 -6.99 -8.25 26.69
CA SER A 363 -7.91 -7.57 25.78
C SER A 363 -8.20 -6.15 26.22
N GLU A 364 -8.67 -5.34 25.29
CA GLU A 364 -9.31 -4.06 25.62
C GLU A 364 -10.80 -4.28 25.88
N VAL A 365 -11.30 -3.72 26.96
CA VAL A 365 -12.70 -3.79 27.37
C VAL A 365 -13.32 -2.40 27.25
N LYS A 366 -14.38 -2.27 26.45
CA LYS A 366 -15.09 -1.01 26.20
C LYS A 366 -16.49 -1.04 26.79
N LEU A 367 -16.83 -0.05 27.59
CA LEU A 367 -18.15 0.13 28.18
C LEU A 367 -18.94 1.18 27.40
N TYR A 368 -20.08 0.77 26.86
CA TYR A 368 -21.02 1.64 26.14
C TYR A 368 -22.31 1.83 26.97
N GLY A 369 -22.77 3.08 27.05
CA GLY A 369 -24.07 3.39 27.64
C GLY A 369 -25.23 2.99 26.73
N LYS A 370 -26.44 2.99 27.28
CA LYS A 370 -27.68 2.82 26.51
C LYS A 370 -27.82 3.94 25.47
N GLN A 371 -28.24 3.57 24.28
CA GLN A 371 -28.53 4.43 23.13
C GLN A 371 -29.98 4.27 22.72
N THR A 372 -30.44 5.09 21.78
CA THR A 372 -31.83 5.05 21.30
C THR A 372 -32.20 3.69 20.68
N ASP A 373 -31.26 3.06 20.01
CA ASP A 373 -31.42 1.82 19.25
C ASP A 373 -30.64 0.63 19.82
N ARG A 374 -29.84 0.84 20.88
CA ARG A 374 -28.98 -0.20 21.47
C ARG A 374 -28.97 -0.14 22.98
N GLU A 375 -29.04 -1.30 23.62
CA GLU A 375 -28.87 -1.43 25.08
C GLU A 375 -27.43 -1.13 25.51
N ALA A 376 -27.25 -0.86 26.80
CA ALA A 376 -25.91 -0.74 27.38
C ALA A 376 -25.14 -2.06 27.18
N ARG A 377 -23.87 -1.96 26.86
CA ARG A 377 -23.08 -3.15 26.52
C ARG A 377 -21.62 -3.00 26.93
N LEU A 378 -20.99 -4.15 27.10
CA LEU A 378 -19.56 -4.32 27.25
C LEU A 378 -19.03 -5.02 26.00
N GLU A 379 -18.03 -4.45 25.36
CA GLU A 379 -17.35 -5.06 24.21
C GLU A 379 -15.90 -5.36 24.55
N LEU A 380 -15.40 -6.48 24.03
CA LEU A 380 -13.98 -6.81 24.07
C LEU A 380 -13.50 -7.26 22.69
N ILE A 381 -12.23 -6.96 22.39
CA ILE A 381 -11.57 -7.34 21.16
C ILE A 381 -10.46 -8.32 21.50
N VAL A 382 -10.52 -9.52 20.91
CA VAL A 382 -9.57 -10.61 21.16
C VAL A 382 -9.05 -11.19 19.86
N SER A 383 -7.78 -11.53 19.83
CA SER A 383 -7.09 -11.98 18.63
C SER A 383 -6.69 -13.46 18.62
N ASP A 384 -6.88 -14.19 19.73
CA ASP A 384 -6.61 -15.62 19.79
C ASP A 384 -7.57 -16.37 20.72
N ASP A 385 -7.63 -17.70 20.58
CA ASP A 385 -8.55 -18.53 21.36
C ASP A 385 -8.18 -18.60 22.83
N HIS A 386 -6.89 -18.53 23.17
CA HIS A 386 -6.43 -18.55 24.55
C HIS A 386 -6.82 -17.26 25.27
N CYS A 387 -6.42 -16.12 24.73
CA CYS A 387 -6.80 -14.80 25.27
C CYS A 387 -8.31 -14.63 25.34
N ARG A 388 -9.06 -15.15 24.34
CA ARG A 388 -10.51 -15.15 24.33
C ARG A 388 -11.09 -15.91 25.52
N SER A 389 -10.67 -17.13 25.73
CA SER A 389 -11.16 -18.00 26.79
C SER A 389 -10.87 -17.40 28.16
N GLU A 390 -9.65 -16.94 28.39
CA GLU A 390 -9.24 -16.31 29.63
C GLU A 390 -9.96 -14.98 29.87
N SER A 391 -10.06 -14.12 28.84
CA SER A 391 -10.77 -12.83 28.95
C SER A 391 -12.25 -13.02 29.30
N VAL A 392 -12.94 -13.93 28.63
CA VAL A 392 -14.37 -14.20 28.90
C VAL A 392 -14.55 -14.73 30.33
N THR A 393 -13.70 -15.67 30.78
CA THR A 393 -13.77 -16.22 32.13
C THR A 393 -13.55 -15.15 33.18
N LYS A 394 -12.58 -14.25 33.01
CA LYS A 394 -12.31 -13.13 33.90
C LYS A 394 -13.47 -12.12 33.93
N LEU A 395 -14.00 -11.75 32.78
CA LEU A 395 -15.16 -10.85 32.71
C LEU A 395 -16.39 -11.44 33.41
N GLN A 396 -16.63 -12.72 33.23
CA GLN A 396 -17.71 -13.40 33.98
C GLN A 396 -17.47 -13.41 35.49
N SER A 397 -16.22 -13.55 35.92
CA SER A 397 -15.86 -13.47 37.33
C SER A 397 -16.07 -12.07 37.93
N ILE A 398 -15.72 -11.02 37.16
CA ILE A 398 -15.81 -9.61 37.63
C ILE A 398 -17.26 -9.11 37.59
N PHE A 399 -17.95 -9.34 36.47
CA PHE A 399 -19.27 -8.74 36.24
C PHE A 399 -20.45 -9.65 36.56
N GLY A 400 -20.25 -10.96 36.59
CA GLY A 400 -21.25 -11.95 36.96
C GLY A 400 -22.58 -11.76 36.23
N ASP A 401 -23.67 -11.66 37.00
CA ASP A 401 -25.06 -11.51 36.49
C ASP A 401 -25.33 -10.18 35.77
N LEU A 402 -24.38 -9.25 35.76
CA LEU A 402 -24.53 -8.03 34.98
C LEU A 402 -24.35 -8.30 33.46
N LEU A 403 -23.69 -9.39 33.07
CA LEU A 403 -23.55 -9.83 31.67
C LEU A 403 -24.76 -10.71 31.31
N LYS A 404 -25.56 -10.22 30.37
CA LYS A 404 -26.80 -10.93 29.96
C LYS A 404 -26.57 -11.83 28.75
N GLY A 405 -26.72 -13.12 28.95
CA GLY A 405 -26.70 -14.11 27.85
C GLY A 405 -25.33 -14.35 27.25
N GLU A 406 -25.34 -15.00 26.11
CA GLU A 406 -24.12 -15.22 25.30
C GLU A 406 -23.74 -13.95 24.53
N PRO A 407 -22.43 -13.67 24.36
CA PRO A 407 -22.01 -12.49 23.62
C PRO A 407 -22.32 -12.59 22.13
N ALA A 408 -22.76 -11.49 21.53
CA ALA A 408 -22.79 -11.36 20.09
C ALA A 408 -21.36 -11.34 19.56
N LYS A 409 -21.09 -12.04 18.44
CA LYS A 409 -19.77 -12.18 17.84
C LYS A 409 -19.73 -11.49 16.49
N THR A 410 -18.71 -10.68 16.25
CA THR A 410 -18.38 -10.14 14.94
C THR A 410 -16.89 -10.29 14.65
N GLU A 411 -16.53 -10.32 13.39
CA GLU A 411 -15.14 -10.45 12.92
C GLU A 411 -14.72 -9.15 12.24
N PRO A 412 -14.20 -8.15 13.00
CA PRO A 412 -13.83 -6.87 12.43
C PRO A 412 -12.61 -6.92 11.51
N GLY A 413 -11.79 -7.96 11.58
CA GLY A 413 -10.60 -8.07 10.76
C GLY A 413 -9.74 -9.28 11.08
N LYS A 414 -8.53 -9.26 10.52
CA LYS A 414 -7.48 -10.25 10.76
C LYS A 414 -6.18 -9.56 11.13
N ILE A 415 -5.33 -10.25 11.86
CA ILE A 415 -3.96 -9.82 12.18
C ILE A 415 -2.96 -10.87 11.76
N SER A 416 -1.75 -10.44 11.44
CA SER A 416 -0.63 -11.35 11.21
C SER A 416 -0.24 -12.04 12.51
N ILE A 417 -0.02 -13.35 12.46
CA ILE A 417 0.52 -14.10 13.62
C ILE A 417 1.94 -13.61 13.97
N ILE A 418 2.71 -13.14 13.00
CA ILE A 418 4.04 -12.53 13.24
C ILE A 418 3.90 -11.30 14.12
N ASP A 419 2.95 -10.41 13.80
CA ASP A 419 2.70 -9.20 14.59
C ASP A 419 2.28 -9.57 16.03
N ARG A 420 1.49 -10.62 16.20
CA ARG A 420 1.11 -11.13 17.51
C ARG A 420 2.33 -11.64 18.29
N VAL A 421 3.19 -12.44 17.67
CA VAL A 421 4.39 -13.02 18.34
C VAL A 421 5.35 -11.94 18.82
N PHE A 422 5.51 -10.87 18.04
CA PHE A 422 6.41 -9.76 18.40
C PHE A 422 5.74 -8.60 19.11
N ARG A 423 4.44 -8.67 19.34
CA ARG A 423 3.71 -7.69 20.14
C ARG A 423 3.90 -7.96 21.62
N VAL A 424 4.25 -6.92 22.34
CA VAL A 424 4.38 -6.96 23.81
C VAL A 424 3.26 -6.14 24.40
N ASP A 425 2.29 -6.83 24.96
CA ASP A 425 1.10 -6.23 25.57
C ASP A 425 1.22 -6.22 27.12
N TRP A 426 2.36 -5.72 27.63
CA TRP A 426 2.55 -5.58 29.07
C TRP A 426 1.89 -4.31 29.61
N HIS A 427 1.25 -4.46 30.77
CA HIS A 427 0.88 -3.31 31.58
C HIS A 427 2.01 -2.96 32.55
N LEU A 428 2.66 -1.82 32.32
CA LEU A 428 3.78 -1.36 33.14
C LEU A 428 3.31 -0.30 34.14
N PRO A 429 3.79 -0.32 35.40
CA PRO A 429 3.49 0.71 36.37
C PRO A 429 4.03 2.07 35.92
N GLN A 430 3.36 3.13 36.34
CA GLN A 430 3.81 4.51 36.05
C GLN A 430 5.20 4.73 36.65
N GLY A 431 6.09 5.34 35.88
CA GLY A 431 7.47 5.59 36.27
C GLY A 431 8.46 4.48 35.90
N THR A 432 8.02 3.40 35.22
CA THR A 432 8.94 2.40 34.65
C THR A 432 9.90 3.06 33.68
N GLU A 433 11.18 3.01 33.99
CA GLU A 433 12.24 3.59 33.17
C GLU A 433 12.63 2.69 31.99
N ARG A 434 13.14 3.29 30.94
CA ARG A 434 13.57 2.58 29.71
C ARG A 434 14.54 1.41 29.97
N PRO A 435 15.59 1.56 30.81
CA PRO A 435 16.50 0.45 31.08
C PRO A 435 15.83 -0.77 31.69
N GLN A 436 14.82 -0.58 32.55
CA GLN A 436 14.06 -1.65 33.16
C GLN A 436 13.20 -2.40 32.12
N PHE A 437 12.52 -1.64 31.26
CA PHE A 437 11.76 -2.21 30.15
C PHE A 437 12.67 -3.02 29.21
N ASP A 438 13.83 -2.49 28.88
CA ASP A 438 14.81 -3.15 28.02
C ASP A 438 15.30 -4.47 28.64
N LEU A 439 15.51 -4.50 29.95
CA LEU A 439 15.91 -5.74 30.66
C LEU A 439 14.80 -6.82 30.58
N LEU A 440 13.54 -6.44 30.76
CA LEU A 440 12.40 -7.35 30.62
C LEU A 440 12.32 -7.90 29.18
N MET A 441 12.54 -7.05 28.19
CA MET A 441 12.56 -7.46 26.80
C MET A 441 13.70 -8.42 26.47
N GLU A 442 14.91 -8.16 26.99
CA GLU A 442 16.05 -9.08 26.85
C GLU A 442 15.73 -10.48 27.40
N GLN A 443 15.00 -10.55 28.51
CA GLN A 443 14.57 -11.82 29.09
C GLN A 443 13.44 -12.50 28.32
N HIS A 444 12.52 -11.73 27.72
CA HIS A 444 11.37 -12.25 26.98
C HIS A 444 11.70 -12.65 25.53
N PHE A 445 12.63 -11.96 24.92
CA PHE A 445 12.99 -12.13 23.51
C PHE A 445 13.29 -13.58 23.07
N PRO A 446 14.02 -14.39 23.83
CA PRO A 446 14.27 -15.80 23.47
C PRO A 446 12.97 -16.61 23.32
N ALA A 447 11.96 -16.33 24.14
CA ALA A 447 10.66 -17.00 24.04
C ALA A 447 9.91 -16.58 22.78
N MET A 448 9.88 -15.28 22.48
CA MET A 448 9.28 -14.76 21.24
C MET A 448 9.96 -15.34 19.99
N LEU A 449 11.30 -15.37 19.98
CA LEU A 449 12.06 -15.93 18.86
C LEU A 449 11.81 -17.43 18.70
N ASN A 450 11.68 -18.17 19.80
CA ASN A 450 11.36 -19.58 19.75
C ASN A 450 9.95 -19.83 19.18
N GLU A 451 8.95 -19.04 19.59
CA GLU A 451 7.60 -19.09 19.03
C GLU A 451 7.62 -18.76 17.53
N TYR A 452 8.30 -17.69 17.12
CA TYR A 452 8.46 -17.32 15.72
C TYR A 452 9.06 -18.44 14.87
N LYS A 453 10.09 -19.13 15.37
CA LYS A 453 10.72 -20.26 14.66
C LYS A 453 9.82 -21.48 14.48
N GLN A 454 8.72 -21.56 15.20
CA GLN A 454 7.72 -22.61 15.08
C GLN A 454 6.53 -22.23 14.18
N LEU A 455 6.49 -21.00 13.64
CA LEU A 455 5.44 -20.61 12.70
C LEU A 455 5.63 -21.33 11.36
N PRO A 456 4.54 -21.82 10.75
CA PRO A 456 4.58 -22.40 9.40
C PRO A 456 4.58 -21.28 8.35
N PHE A 457 5.63 -21.17 7.56
CA PHE A 457 5.77 -20.16 6.53
C PHE A 457 5.36 -20.70 5.16
N SER A 458 4.49 -20.01 4.45
CA SER A 458 4.01 -20.41 3.12
C SER A 458 5.17 -20.55 2.12
N TYR A 459 6.11 -19.63 2.13
CA TYR A 459 7.30 -19.63 1.26
C TYR A 459 8.35 -20.69 1.64
N LEU A 460 8.21 -21.34 2.81
CA LEU A 460 8.96 -22.53 3.20
C LEU A 460 8.16 -23.82 2.97
N GLY A 461 7.15 -23.77 2.10
CA GLY A 461 6.27 -24.92 1.83
C GLY A 461 5.43 -25.35 3.03
N GLY A 462 5.04 -24.40 3.88
CA GLY A 462 4.29 -24.65 5.12
C GLY A 462 5.14 -25.21 6.27
N LYS A 463 6.46 -25.24 6.12
CA LYS A 463 7.39 -25.70 7.17
C LYS A 463 7.73 -24.57 8.13
N THR A 464 8.14 -24.96 9.34
CA THR A 464 8.74 -24.04 10.31
C THR A 464 10.18 -23.70 9.90
N ILE A 465 10.72 -22.60 10.43
CA ILE A 465 12.14 -22.26 10.25
C ILE A 465 13.06 -23.41 10.72
N SER A 466 12.71 -24.03 11.85
CA SER A 466 13.49 -25.15 12.43
C SER A 466 13.55 -26.37 11.51
N GLU A 467 12.43 -26.71 10.85
CA GLU A 467 12.36 -27.81 9.88
C GLU A 467 13.06 -27.47 8.56
N ALA A 468 12.81 -26.27 8.04
CA ALA A 468 13.37 -25.82 6.76
C ALA A 468 14.87 -25.57 6.81
N ALA A 469 15.45 -25.25 7.97
CA ALA A 469 16.88 -25.02 8.15
C ALA A 469 17.77 -26.23 7.79
N GLN A 470 17.20 -27.44 7.74
CA GLN A 470 17.90 -28.68 7.35
C GLN A 470 17.86 -28.90 5.81
N MET A 471 17.21 -28.03 5.03
CA MET A 471 16.93 -28.24 3.62
C MET A 471 17.54 -27.11 2.79
N GLU A 472 18.49 -27.46 1.89
CA GLU A 472 19.21 -26.48 1.05
C GLU A 472 18.26 -25.66 0.17
N GLU A 473 17.16 -26.24 -0.30
CA GLU A 473 16.17 -25.55 -1.13
C GLU A 473 15.50 -24.35 -0.44
N TYR A 474 15.45 -24.33 0.91
CA TYR A 474 14.86 -23.25 1.71
C TYR A 474 15.90 -22.31 2.34
N ARG A 475 17.18 -22.48 2.06
CA ARG A 475 18.26 -21.74 2.72
C ARG A 475 18.04 -20.22 2.67
N CYS A 476 17.75 -19.66 1.49
CA CYS A 476 17.50 -18.22 1.34
C CYS A 476 16.24 -17.77 2.11
N GLY A 477 15.16 -18.54 2.07
CA GLY A 477 13.94 -18.25 2.81
C GLY A 477 14.14 -18.28 4.33
N VAL A 478 14.93 -19.26 4.84
CA VAL A 478 15.28 -19.33 6.27
C VAL A 478 16.15 -18.14 6.70
N GLN A 479 17.17 -17.80 5.91
CA GLN A 479 18.03 -16.65 6.18
C GLN A 479 17.22 -15.34 6.16
N GLN A 480 16.29 -15.18 5.21
CA GLN A 480 15.40 -14.04 5.14
C GLN A 480 14.49 -13.97 6.38
N ALA A 481 13.87 -15.08 6.78
CA ALA A 481 13.02 -15.11 7.97
C ALA A 481 13.78 -14.67 9.23
N LEU A 482 15.02 -15.13 9.40
CA LEU A 482 15.89 -14.71 10.50
C LEU A 482 16.32 -13.25 10.39
N TYR A 483 16.60 -12.78 9.18
CA TYR A 483 16.93 -11.38 8.95
C TYR A 483 15.75 -10.43 9.22
N ALA A 484 14.54 -10.84 8.84
CA ALA A 484 13.33 -10.06 9.12
C ALA A 484 13.15 -9.80 10.62
N THR A 485 13.51 -10.75 11.49
CA THR A 485 13.52 -10.53 12.95
C THR A 485 14.50 -9.44 13.35
N THR A 486 15.71 -9.45 12.80
CA THR A 486 16.73 -8.43 13.08
C THR A 486 16.26 -7.03 12.66
N VAL A 487 15.67 -6.92 11.46
CA VAL A 487 15.12 -5.65 10.96
C VAL A 487 13.93 -5.19 11.79
N PHE A 488 13.03 -6.09 12.15
CA PHE A 488 11.87 -5.77 13.01
C PHE A 488 12.35 -5.21 14.36
N PHE A 489 13.38 -5.78 14.97
CA PHE A 489 13.95 -5.28 16.23
C PHE A 489 14.76 -3.99 16.05
N GLN A 490 15.41 -3.77 14.91
CA GLN A 490 16.09 -2.51 14.60
C GLN A 490 15.09 -1.37 14.34
N LEU A 491 13.94 -1.66 13.73
CA LEU A 491 12.86 -0.69 13.50
C LEU A 491 11.98 -0.49 14.76
N SER A 492 11.86 -1.51 15.62
CA SER A 492 11.37 -1.33 16.96
C SER A 492 12.40 -0.53 17.76
N ARG A 493 11.97 0.25 18.73
CA ARG A 493 12.78 1.16 19.55
C ARG A 493 14.02 0.54 20.24
N PHE A 494 14.43 -0.67 19.86
CA PHE A 494 15.59 -1.43 20.32
C PHE A 494 16.82 -1.33 19.42
N ALA A 495 16.74 -0.59 18.31
CA ALA A 495 17.79 -0.48 17.29
C ALA A 495 19.17 -0.12 17.84
N ASP A 496 19.23 0.64 18.94
CA ASP A 496 20.49 1.16 19.45
C ASP A 496 21.34 0.11 20.20
N ARG A 497 20.77 -1.07 20.55
CA ARG A 497 21.48 -2.14 21.26
C ARG A 497 21.90 -3.34 20.42
N PHE A 498 21.31 -3.50 19.22
CA PHE A 498 21.69 -4.58 18.29
C PHE A 498 22.73 -4.15 17.25
N ALA A 499 23.10 -2.87 17.24
CA ALA A 499 24.18 -2.31 16.41
C ALA A 499 25.57 -2.39 17.09
N ALA A 500 25.64 -2.93 18.29
CA ALA A 500 26.87 -3.22 19.02
C ALA A 500 27.07 -4.73 19.17
#